data_5126d5d51df730da268558a4aebb2d8e
#
_entry.id   5126d5d51df730da268558a4aebb2d8e
#
_cell.length_a   1.000
_cell.length_b   1.000
_cell.length_c   1.000
_cell.angle_alpha   90.00
_cell.angle_beta   90.00
_cell.angle_gamma   90.00
#
_symmetry.space_group_name_H-M   'P 1'
#
loop_
_entity.id
_entity.type
_entity.pdbx_description
1 polymer ?
#
loop_
_entity_poly.entity_id
_entity_poly.type
_entity_poly.pdbx_seq_one_letter_code
_entity_poly.pdbx_strand_id
1 'polypeptide(L)'
;MLGFVVRRAAATLMVLLVASFIVYQLTAISGDPLLELRGSRDPDIQFKIQYLSDLLMLDVPPAIRYFYWLGGAAGCLIGQCDLGISVSRGEIPVTEALAGAIASTVQLITLATILSIIIGVAIGMTTALRQYSGYDYTVTFFAFIFYSLPIFWVAVLLKEFGAIQFNRFLEEPVIPPTAMTVIALLVAIAVTGIIGGGLRARIQSFVGAIGLSVLVMIFLNATQWLKYPSLGIVGVVLLTLLFAGVVLLLSIGFGQKRGVIIVAGMAAVAAAMWLPGQYIFFFVEGLPGIFLMIAIMIAIGVALGLIFGGDGRKEIARAAGITGFLAGLVLVVDEALQYWSQYLDLIPLKSGYISTIGAVTPTVKREDNLWLDFLDSYAHLILPTAALLIISVAGYTRYARASLLEVLTRITCALLGPRA
;
A
#
# COMPACT_ATOMS: atom_id res chain seq x y z
N MET A 1 29.77 -5.66 -29.53
CA MET A 1 28.90 -5.66 -28.38
C MET A 1 29.66 -5.60 -27.03
N LEU A 2 30.66 -6.47 -26.78
CA LEU A 2 31.44 -6.48 -25.55
C LEU A 2 32.09 -5.12 -25.23
N GLY A 3 32.77 -4.50 -26.20
CA GLY A 3 33.41 -3.18 -26.04
C GLY A 3 32.45 -2.04 -25.68
N PHE A 4 31.20 -2.10 -26.16
CA PHE A 4 30.17 -1.16 -25.80
C PHE A 4 29.72 -1.35 -24.31
N VAL A 5 29.53 -2.60 -23.91
CA VAL A 5 29.13 -2.93 -22.51
C VAL A 5 30.24 -2.53 -21.54
N VAL A 6 31.49 -2.85 -21.84
CA VAL A 6 32.64 -2.50 -20.99
C VAL A 6 32.80 -0.98 -20.87
N ARG A 7 32.72 -0.24 -21.99
CA ARG A 7 32.81 1.22 -21.98
C ARG A 7 31.67 1.85 -21.13
N ARG A 8 30.45 1.31 -21.23
CA ARG A 8 29.30 1.82 -20.51
C ARG A 8 29.41 1.48 -19.01
N ALA A 9 29.84 0.26 -18.67
CA ALA A 9 30.10 -0.15 -17.30
C ALA A 9 31.19 0.70 -16.64
N ALA A 10 32.30 0.96 -17.34
CA ALA A 10 33.38 1.82 -16.85
C ALA A 10 32.91 3.26 -16.62
N ALA A 11 32.13 3.84 -17.54
CA ALA A 11 31.55 5.16 -17.37
C ALA A 11 30.59 5.23 -16.18
N THR A 12 29.73 4.23 -16.00
CA THR A 12 28.81 4.14 -14.85
C THR A 12 29.59 4.03 -13.53
N LEU A 13 30.62 3.19 -13.49
CA LEU A 13 31.47 3.03 -12.30
C LEU A 13 32.18 4.34 -11.95
N MET A 14 32.71 5.06 -12.93
CA MET A 14 33.35 6.37 -12.70
C MET A 14 32.35 7.38 -12.11
N VAL A 15 31.14 7.46 -12.67
CA VAL A 15 30.09 8.34 -12.15
C VAL A 15 29.73 7.98 -10.72
N LEU A 16 29.58 6.68 -10.40
CA LEU A 16 29.29 6.22 -9.05
C LEU A 16 30.42 6.57 -8.05
N LEU A 17 31.67 6.38 -8.43
CA LEU A 17 32.82 6.72 -7.60
C LEU A 17 32.89 8.23 -7.32
N VAL A 18 32.72 9.07 -8.33
CA VAL A 18 32.73 10.53 -8.17
C VAL A 18 31.54 10.98 -7.32
N ALA A 19 30.34 10.47 -7.59
CA ALA A 19 29.14 10.82 -6.84
C ALA A 19 29.26 10.39 -5.38
N SER A 20 29.71 9.16 -5.08
CA SER A 20 29.89 8.67 -3.71
C SER A 20 30.95 9.46 -2.95
N PHE A 21 32.05 9.85 -3.62
CA PHE A 21 33.07 10.72 -3.03
C PHE A 21 32.48 12.07 -2.61
N ILE A 22 31.77 12.74 -3.54
CA ILE A 22 31.14 14.04 -3.26
C ILE A 22 30.14 13.93 -2.11
N VAL A 23 29.25 12.94 -2.15
CA VAL A 23 28.25 12.71 -1.09
C VAL A 23 28.94 12.45 0.26
N TYR A 24 30.00 11.63 0.29
CA TYR A 24 30.76 11.35 1.50
C TYR A 24 31.37 12.64 2.08
N GLN A 25 32.00 13.49 1.24
CA GLN A 25 32.56 14.75 1.69
C GLN A 25 31.50 15.70 2.24
N LEU A 26 30.37 15.84 1.52
CA LEU A 26 29.26 16.67 1.95
C LEU A 26 28.69 16.19 3.29
N THR A 27 28.52 14.89 3.47
CA THR A 27 28.03 14.30 4.73
C THR A 27 29.02 14.56 5.88
N ALA A 28 30.34 14.39 5.63
CA ALA A 28 31.36 14.61 6.62
C ALA A 28 31.47 16.08 7.09
N ILE A 29 31.06 17.02 6.24
CA ILE A 29 31.10 18.48 6.55
C ILE A 29 29.73 18.93 7.13
N SER A 30 28.64 18.22 6.85
CA SER A 30 27.28 18.67 7.19
C SER A 30 26.92 18.60 8.67
N GLY A 31 27.67 17.86 9.49
CA GLY A 31 27.41 17.76 10.92
C GLY A 31 28.61 17.21 11.73
N ASP A 32 28.65 17.55 13.01
CA ASP A 32 29.55 16.95 13.97
C ASP A 32 28.84 15.82 14.71
N PRO A 33 29.23 14.54 14.52
CA PRO A 33 28.61 13.40 15.18
C PRO A 33 28.77 13.44 16.72
N LEU A 34 29.66 14.26 17.24
CA LEU A 34 29.93 14.41 18.68
C LEU A 34 29.16 15.60 19.30
N LEU A 35 28.38 16.36 18.51
CA LEU A 35 27.75 17.59 18.97
C LEU A 35 26.84 17.39 20.20
N GLU A 36 26.01 16.34 20.16
CA GLU A 36 25.12 16.02 21.28
C GLU A 36 25.85 15.60 22.54
N LEU A 37 26.99 14.91 22.39
CA LEU A 37 27.81 14.48 23.51
C LEU A 37 28.54 15.64 24.16
N ARG A 38 29.02 16.61 23.37
CA ARG A 38 29.73 17.80 23.91
C ARG A 38 28.84 18.67 24.80
N GLY A 39 27.50 18.58 24.63
CA GLY A 39 26.53 19.28 25.48
C GLY A 39 26.06 18.50 26.71
N SER A 40 26.46 17.25 26.87
CA SER A 40 26.06 16.39 27.99
C SER A 40 26.89 16.68 29.27
N ARG A 41 26.27 16.45 30.44
CA ARG A 41 26.89 16.53 31.74
C ARG A 41 27.26 15.17 32.36
N ASP A 42 27.29 14.12 31.55
CA ASP A 42 27.64 12.76 31.96
C ASP A 42 29.12 12.72 32.43
N PRO A 43 29.45 12.15 33.60
CA PRO A 43 30.81 12.03 34.07
C PRO A 43 31.74 11.28 33.11
N ASP A 44 31.22 10.33 32.37
CA ASP A 44 31.97 9.49 31.41
C ASP A 44 32.02 10.06 29.99
N ILE A 45 31.62 11.32 29.81
CA ILE A 45 31.47 11.94 28.49
C ILE A 45 32.79 11.98 27.71
N GLN A 46 33.91 12.26 28.39
CA GLN A 46 35.21 12.35 27.74
C GLN A 46 35.63 10.99 27.15
N PHE A 47 35.37 9.91 27.88
CA PHE A 47 35.68 8.57 27.41
C PHE A 47 34.79 8.21 26.17
N LYS A 48 33.50 8.54 26.23
CA LYS A 48 32.58 8.33 25.09
C LYS A 48 32.97 9.14 23.86
N ILE A 49 33.37 10.39 24.04
CA ILE A 49 33.85 11.26 22.94
C ILE A 49 35.09 10.65 22.30
N GLN A 50 36.08 10.24 23.10
CA GLN A 50 37.31 9.66 22.60
C GLN A 50 37.03 8.32 21.89
N TYR A 51 36.24 7.44 22.50
CA TYR A 51 35.83 6.16 21.89
C TYR A 51 35.18 6.35 20.54
N LEU A 52 34.22 7.29 20.42
CA LEU A 52 33.53 7.55 19.16
C LEU A 52 34.41 8.25 18.13
N SER A 53 35.33 9.10 18.58
CA SER A 53 36.33 9.74 17.71
C SER A 53 37.23 8.69 17.06
N ASP A 54 37.72 7.75 17.85
CA ASP A 54 38.56 6.65 17.37
C ASP A 54 37.76 5.70 16.46
N LEU A 55 36.55 5.33 16.87
CA LEU A 55 35.66 4.44 16.10
C LEU A 55 35.30 5.00 14.71
N LEU A 56 35.02 6.30 14.65
CA LEU A 56 34.67 7.02 13.41
C LEU A 56 35.88 7.57 12.67
N MET A 57 37.10 7.36 13.20
CA MET A 57 38.35 7.89 12.64
C MET A 57 38.30 9.41 12.40
N LEU A 58 37.73 10.18 13.35
CA LEU A 58 37.51 11.62 13.13
C LEU A 58 38.77 12.41 12.98
N ASP A 59 39.92 11.93 13.49
CA ASP A 59 41.23 12.52 13.34
C ASP A 59 41.81 12.41 11.93
N VAL A 60 41.22 11.49 11.09
CA VAL A 60 41.62 11.30 9.69
C VAL A 60 40.84 12.24 8.80
N PRO A 61 41.48 12.98 7.86
CA PRO A 61 40.75 13.84 6.93
C PRO A 61 39.66 13.08 6.14
N PRO A 62 38.49 13.68 5.92
CA PRO A 62 37.36 13.00 5.26
C PRO A 62 37.70 12.41 3.89
N ALA A 63 38.56 13.04 3.12
CA ALA A 63 39.01 12.55 1.82
C ALA A 63 39.76 11.20 1.92
N ILE A 64 40.55 11.01 2.98
CA ILE A 64 41.29 9.75 3.20
C ILE A 64 40.35 8.70 3.78
N ARG A 65 39.48 9.07 4.71
CA ARG A 65 38.45 8.17 5.28
C ARG A 65 37.56 7.56 4.22
N TYR A 66 37.24 8.31 3.15
CA TYR A 66 36.47 7.80 2.04
C TYR A 66 37.10 6.55 1.41
N PHE A 67 38.42 6.53 1.24
CA PHE A 67 39.09 5.36 0.64
C PHE A 67 39.09 4.13 1.55
N TYR A 68 39.17 4.32 2.88
CA TYR A 68 38.98 3.21 3.83
C TYR A 68 37.58 2.64 3.73
N TRP A 69 36.56 3.50 3.74
CA TRP A 69 35.18 3.10 3.55
C TRP A 69 34.95 2.44 2.18
N LEU A 70 35.53 2.97 1.12
CA LEU A 70 35.42 2.39 -0.22
C LEU A 70 36.04 0.99 -0.28
N GLY A 71 37.14 0.74 0.42
CA GLY A 71 37.74 -0.59 0.55
C GLY A 71 36.78 -1.59 1.18
N GLY A 72 36.12 -1.23 2.28
CA GLY A 72 35.08 -2.06 2.91
C GLY A 72 33.86 -2.28 2.02
N ALA A 73 33.42 -1.22 1.33
CA ALA A 73 32.32 -1.33 0.36
C ALA A 73 32.68 -2.21 -0.86
N ALA A 74 33.90 -2.16 -1.36
CA ALA A 74 34.38 -3.04 -2.41
C ALA A 74 34.44 -4.52 -1.95
N GLY A 75 34.69 -4.75 -0.65
CA GLY A 75 34.61 -6.07 -0.03
C GLY A 75 33.25 -6.75 -0.17
N CYS A 76 32.16 -6.00 -0.34
CA CYS A 76 30.83 -6.55 -0.59
C CYS A 76 30.76 -7.39 -1.87
N LEU A 77 31.59 -7.10 -2.87
CA LEU A 77 31.66 -7.85 -4.13
C LEU A 77 32.21 -9.27 -3.95
N ILE A 78 32.98 -9.48 -2.89
CA ILE A 78 33.62 -10.77 -2.56
C ILE A 78 33.05 -11.42 -1.30
N GLY A 79 31.91 -10.90 -0.79
CA GLY A 79 31.24 -11.43 0.41
C GLY A 79 31.82 -10.98 1.74
N GLN A 80 32.78 -10.04 1.75
CA GLN A 80 33.37 -9.44 2.96
C GLN A 80 32.95 -7.95 3.04
N CYS A 81 31.66 -7.74 3.27
CA CYS A 81 31.07 -6.40 3.27
C CYS A 81 31.30 -5.70 4.63
N ASP A 82 32.04 -4.62 4.64
CA ASP A 82 32.19 -3.73 5.80
C ASP A 82 31.86 -2.29 5.40
N LEU A 83 30.72 -1.79 5.86
CA LEU A 83 30.27 -0.41 5.64
C LEU A 83 30.44 0.47 6.89
N GLY A 84 31.08 -0.08 7.93
CA GLY A 84 31.26 0.58 9.21
C GLY A 84 30.09 0.35 10.17
N ILE A 85 30.06 1.14 11.25
CA ILE A 85 29.12 1.03 12.37
C ILE A 85 28.19 2.24 12.40
N SER A 86 26.91 2.02 12.63
CA SER A 86 25.90 3.06 12.77
C SER A 86 25.76 3.48 14.24
N VAL A 87 26.36 4.60 14.59
CA VAL A 87 26.29 5.17 15.97
C VAL A 87 24.86 5.56 16.34
N SER A 88 24.10 6.13 15.40
CA SER A 88 22.72 6.59 15.64
C SER A 88 21.72 5.46 15.92
N ARG A 89 22.07 4.20 15.63
CA ARG A 89 21.23 3.04 15.83
C ARG A 89 21.74 2.05 16.89
N GLY A 90 22.57 2.53 17.83
CA GLY A 90 23.07 1.70 18.92
C GLY A 90 24.29 0.86 18.54
N GLU A 91 25.17 1.39 17.72
CA GLU A 91 26.45 0.77 17.34
C GLU A 91 26.32 -0.56 16.59
N ILE A 92 25.24 -0.73 15.82
CA ILE A 92 25.06 -1.91 14.96
C ILE A 92 25.82 -1.74 13.63
N PRO A 93 26.26 -2.86 13.00
CA PRO A 93 26.85 -2.80 11.65
C PRO A 93 25.91 -2.10 10.65
N VAL A 94 26.46 -1.22 9.82
CA VAL A 94 25.67 -0.50 8.78
C VAL A 94 25.04 -1.49 7.80
N THR A 95 25.68 -2.63 7.55
CA THR A 95 25.12 -3.72 6.70
C THR A 95 23.80 -4.25 7.23
N GLU A 96 23.67 -4.46 8.54
CA GLU A 96 22.43 -4.90 9.19
C GLU A 96 21.36 -3.80 9.16
N ALA A 97 21.75 -2.57 9.52
CA ALA A 97 20.86 -1.40 9.44
C ALA A 97 20.32 -1.17 8.02
N LEU A 98 21.19 -1.35 7.00
CA LEU A 98 20.85 -1.21 5.59
C LEU A 98 19.93 -2.33 5.10
N ALA A 99 20.17 -3.58 5.51
CA ALA A 99 19.31 -4.70 5.17
C ALA A 99 17.87 -4.47 5.65
N GLY A 100 17.68 -4.01 6.89
CA GLY A 100 16.37 -3.65 7.42
C GLY A 100 15.70 -2.48 6.65
N ALA A 101 16.49 -1.45 6.31
CA ALA A 101 15.99 -0.31 5.54
C ALA A 101 15.60 -0.70 4.11
N ILE A 102 16.39 -1.55 3.45
CA ILE A 102 16.09 -2.08 2.11
C ILE A 102 14.80 -2.92 2.16
N ALA A 103 14.66 -3.83 3.12
CA ALA A 103 13.47 -4.66 3.26
C ALA A 103 12.20 -3.83 3.39
N SER A 104 12.19 -2.82 4.28
CA SER A 104 11.06 -1.91 4.47
C SER A 104 10.77 -1.09 3.20
N THR A 105 11.80 -0.62 2.51
CA THR A 105 11.66 0.16 1.27
C THR A 105 11.10 -0.68 0.13
N VAL A 106 11.60 -1.92 -0.04
CA VAL A 106 11.11 -2.85 -1.07
C VAL A 106 9.66 -3.21 -0.80
N GLN A 107 9.29 -3.49 0.46
CA GLN A 107 7.91 -3.78 0.85
C GLN A 107 6.98 -2.61 0.50
N LEU A 108 7.36 -1.38 0.87
CA LEU A 108 6.59 -0.17 0.59
C LEU A 108 6.40 0.07 -0.92
N ILE A 109 7.51 0.08 -1.67
CA ILE A 109 7.47 0.39 -3.11
C ILE A 109 6.73 -0.69 -3.88
N THR A 110 6.95 -1.96 -3.56
CA THR A 110 6.30 -3.08 -4.25
C THR A 110 4.79 -3.03 -4.06
N LEU A 111 4.33 -2.86 -2.81
CA LEU A 111 2.90 -2.78 -2.51
C LEU A 111 2.25 -1.58 -3.22
N ALA A 112 2.83 -0.38 -3.08
CA ALA A 112 2.33 0.83 -3.72
C ALA A 112 2.30 0.71 -5.25
N THR A 113 3.34 0.13 -5.87
CA THR A 113 3.45 -0.02 -7.32
C THR A 113 2.41 -0.99 -7.87
N ILE A 114 2.28 -2.18 -7.26
CA ILE A 114 1.29 -3.19 -7.69
C ILE A 114 -0.13 -2.61 -7.60
N LEU A 115 -0.49 -2.02 -6.47
CA LEU A 115 -1.81 -1.42 -6.28
C LEU A 115 -2.05 -0.28 -7.27
N SER A 116 -1.06 0.58 -7.50
CA SER A 116 -1.22 1.72 -8.41
C SER A 116 -1.34 1.30 -9.87
N ILE A 117 -0.67 0.23 -10.31
CA ILE A 117 -0.84 -0.33 -11.65
C ILE A 117 -2.27 -0.88 -11.81
N ILE A 118 -2.72 -1.71 -10.88
CA ILE A 118 -4.05 -2.33 -10.95
C ILE A 118 -5.14 -1.24 -10.99
N ILE A 119 -5.12 -0.32 -10.03
CA ILE A 119 -6.12 0.73 -9.91
C ILE A 119 -6.02 1.72 -11.09
N GLY A 120 -4.81 2.19 -11.41
CA GLY A 120 -4.59 3.17 -12.45
C GLY A 120 -4.96 2.66 -13.85
N VAL A 121 -4.60 1.42 -14.17
CA VAL A 121 -5.00 0.78 -15.44
C VAL A 121 -6.51 0.59 -15.50
N ALA A 122 -7.15 0.11 -14.43
CA ALA A 122 -8.60 -0.07 -14.39
C ALA A 122 -9.36 1.27 -14.60
N ILE A 123 -8.93 2.33 -13.91
CA ILE A 123 -9.51 3.67 -14.07
C ILE A 123 -9.22 4.22 -15.47
N GLY A 124 -8.00 4.06 -15.98
CA GLY A 124 -7.61 4.52 -17.32
C GLY A 124 -8.41 3.85 -18.44
N MET A 125 -8.64 2.53 -18.34
CA MET A 125 -9.48 1.81 -19.29
C MET A 125 -10.94 2.26 -19.22
N THR A 126 -11.51 2.39 -18.04
CA THR A 126 -12.92 2.80 -17.89
C THR A 126 -13.17 4.23 -18.36
N THR A 127 -12.21 5.15 -18.15
CA THR A 127 -12.29 6.53 -18.68
C THR A 127 -12.18 6.57 -20.20
N ALA A 128 -11.30 5.76 -20.80
CA ALA A 128 -11.18 5.69 -22.26
C ALA A 128 -12.45 5.12 -22.93
N LEU A 129 -13.12 4.14 -22.31
CA LEU A 129 -14.38 3.57 -22.79
C LEU A 129 -15.58 4.51 -22.61
N ARG A 130 -15.53 5.42 -21.63
CA ARG A 130 -16.56 6.42 -21.35
C ARG A 130 -16.12 7.83 -21.72
N GLN A 131 -15.45 7.98 -22.84
CA GLN A 131 -14.90 9.24 -23.33
C GLN A 131 -15.96 10.36 -23.39
N TYR A 132 -15.54 11.58 -23.04
CA TYR A 132 -16.40 12.78 -22.98
C TYR A 132 -17.57 12.72 -21.99
N SER A 133 -17.60 11.75 -21.09
CA SER A 133 -18.57 11.69 -20.01
C SER A 133 -18.15 12.56 -18.81
N GLY A 134 -19.10 12.91 -17.92
CA GLY A 134 -18.77 13.57 -16.65
C GLY A 134 -17.76 12.78 -15.80
N TYR A 135 -17.80 11.45 -15.86
CA TYR A 135 -16.82 10.56 -15.24
C TYR A 135 -15.40 10.78 -15.79
N ASP A 136 -15.24 10.81 -17.12
CA ASP A 136 -13.96 11.07 -17.77
C ASP A 136 -13.37 12.42 -17.39
N TYR A 137 -14.19 13.48 -17.41
CA TYR A 137 -13.76 14.82 -16.98
C TYR A 137 -13.34 14.85 -15.52
N THR A 138 -14.11 14.24 -14.62
CA THR A 138 -13.82 14.21 -13.19
C THR A 138 -12.51 13.47 -12.90
N VAL A 139 -12.35 12.26 -13.43
CA VAL A 139 -11.12 11.47 -13.24
C VAL A 139 -9.91 12.19 -13.83
N THR A 140 -10.06 12.76 -15.02
CA THR A 140 -8.96 13.49 -15.66
C THR A 140 -8.56 14.72 -14.85
N PHE A 141 -9.51 15.47 -14.32
CA PHE A 141 -9.28 16.64 -13.47
C PHE A 141 -8.49 16.24 -12.20
N PHE A 142 -8.96 15.23 -11.47
CA PHE A 142 -8.25 14.77 -10.27
C PHE A 142 -6.88 14.16 -10.58
N ALA A 143 -6.73 13.43 -11.70
CA ALA A 143 -5.45 12.90 -12.12
C ALA A 143 -4.43 14.01 -12.40
N PHE A 144 -4.85 15.14 -13.00
CA PHE A 144 -3.97 16.29 -13.18
C PHE A 144 -3.60 16.95 -11.85
N ILE A 145 -4.55 17.14 -10.93
CA ILE A 145 -4.28 17.69 -9.61
C ILE A 145 -3.26 16.83 -8.89
N PHE A 146 -3.53 15.53 -8.71
CA PHE A 146 -2.66 14.64 -7.96
C PHE A 146 -1.27 14.47 -8.59
N TYR A 147 -1.19 14.48 -9.91
CA TYR A 147 0.09 14.42 -10.62
C TYR A 147 0.93 15.70 -10.43
N SER A 148 0.30 16.86 -10.27
CA SER A 148 0.99 18.14 -10.09
C SER A 148 1.46 18.39 -8.65
N LEU A 149 0.92 17.62 -7.67
CA LEU A 149 1.28 17.80 -6.26
C LEU A 149 2.66 17.19 -5.95
N PRO A 150 3.55 17.92 -5.27
CA PRO A 150 4.80 17.36 -4.77
C PRO A 150 4.51 16.26 -3.74
N ILE A 151 5.17 15.10 -3.89
CA ILE A 151 4.95 13.93 -3.01
C ILE A 151 5.16 14.23 -1.53
N PHE A 152 6.17 15.04 -1.21
CA PHE A 152 6.46 15.40 0.18
C PHE A 152 5.31 16.21 0.80
N TRP A 153 4.63 17.06 0.03
CA TRP A 153 3.49 17.82 0.50
C TRP A 153 2.28 16.93 0.77
N VAL A 154 2.00 15.99 -0.13
CA VAL A 154 0.98 14.96 0.08
C VAL A 154 1.28 14.13 1.33
N ALA A 155 2.54 13.73 1.52
CA ALA A 155 2.97 12.96 2.70
C ALA A 155 2.79 13.75 4.00
N VAL A 156 3.09 15.05 4.01
CA VAL A 156 2.88 15.93 5.19
C VAL A 156 1.38 16.05 5.51
N LEU A 157 0.53 16.26 4.51
CA LEU A 157 -0.93 16.32 4.71
C LEU A 157 -1.47 14.99 5.24
N LEU A 158 -1.05 13.87 4.66
CA LEU A 158 -1.45 12.54 5.13
C LEU A 158 -0.97 12.28 6.56
N LYS A 159 0.24 12.69 6.91
CA LYS A 159 0.75 12.59 8.29
C LYS A 159 -0.11 13.42 9.25
N GLU A 160 -0.41 14.68 8.91
CA GLU A 160 -1.18 15.56 9.78
C GLU A 160 -2.62 15.05 9.94
N PHE A 161 -3.33 14.83 8.83
CA PHE A 161 -4.75 14.46 8.87
C PHE A 161 -4.98 12.95 9.03
N GLY A 162 -4.19 12.13 8.37
CA GLY A 162 -4.34 10.67 8.36
C GLY A 162 -3.69 9.96 9.55
N ALA A 163 -2.75 10.60 10.27
CA ALA A 163 -2.20 10.05 11.49
C ALA A 163 -2.51 10.95 12.70
N ILE A 164 -1.97 12.16 12.77
CA ILE A 164 -2.02 12.96 14.01
C ILE A 164 -3.46 13.30 14.39
N GLN A 165 -4.23 13.88 13.48
CA GLN A 165 -5.63 14.22 13.72
C GLN A 165 -6.50 12.98 13.87
N PHE A 166 -6.25 11.95 13.06
CA PHE A 166 -6.99 10.69 13.12
C PHE A 166 -6.73 9.92 14.41
N ASN A 167 -5.48 9.85 14.91
CA ASN A 167 -5.18 9.25 16.20
C ASN A 167 -5.89 9.97 17.36
N ARG A 168 -5.92 11.32 17.33
CA ARG A 168 -6.71 12.10 18.31
C ARG A 168 -8.19 11.81 18.23
N PHE A 169 -8.73 11.69 17.02
CA PHE A 169 -10.13 11.30 16.81
C PHE A 169 -10.42 9.89 17.37
N LEU A 170 -9.46 8.94 17.26
CA LEU A 170 -9.63 7.58 17.75
C LEU A 170 -9.60 7.46 19.29
N GLU A 171 -9.13 8.48 20.01
CA GLU A 171 -9.25 8.52 21.46
C GLU A 171 -10.74 8.51 21.87
N GLU A 172 -11.57 9.32 21.20
CA GLU A 172 -13.03 9.34 21.34
C GLU A 172 -13.69 9.36 19.94
N PRO A 173 -13.88 8.20 19.29
CA PRO A 173 -14.27 8.13 17.88
C PRO A 173 -15.76 8.36 17.68
N VAL A 174 -16.21 9.59 17.90
CA VAL A 174 -17.59 10.01 17.68
C VAL A 174 -17.63 10.98 16.49
N ILE A 175 -18.26 10.56 15.39
CA ILE A 175 -18.51 11.41 14.23
C ILE A 175 -19.67 12.36 14.57
N PRO A 176 -19.46 13.68 14.68
CA PRO A 176 -20.52 14.60 15.02
C PRO A 176 -21.58 14.71 13.90
N PRO A 177 -22.84 15.02 14.21
CA PRO A 177 -23.93 15.11 13.22
C PRO A 177 -23.63 16.07 12.06
N THR A 178 -22.91 17.16 12.33
CA THR A 178 -22.49 18.12 11.29
C THR A 178 -21.52 17.47 10.28
N ALA A 179 -20.53 16.70 10.74
CA ALA A 179 -19.64 15.97 9.86
C ALA A 179 -20.38 14.86 9.10
N MET A 180 -21.32 14.15 9.76
CA MET A 180 -22.16 13.16 9.09
C MET A 180 -22.92 13.75 7.91
N THR A 181 -23.54 14.92 8.08
CA THR A 181 -24.29 15.59 6.99
C THR A 181 -23.39 16.01 5.85
N VAL A 182 -22.23 16.60 6.14
CA VAL A 182 -21.27 17.03 5.11
C VAL A 182 -20.73 15.83 4.33
N ILE A 183 -20.29 14.77 5.02
CA ILE A 183 -19.76 13.56 4.38
C ILE A 183 -20.83 12.88 3.54
N ALA A 184 -22.08 12.75 4.06
CA ALA A 184 -23.17 12.12 3.32
C ALA A 184 -23.51 12.91 2.04
N LEU A 185 -23.51 14.24 2.09
CA LEU A 185 -23.74 15.09 0.90
C LEU A 185 -22.61 14.92 -0.13
N LEU A 186 -21.35 14.95 0.30
CA LEU A 186 -20.21 14.77 -0.61
C LEU A 186 -20.25 13.39 -1.30
N VAL A 187 -20.51 12.33 -0.53
CA VAL A 187 -20.67 10.96 -1.07
C VAL A 187 -21.84 10.89 -2.04
N ALA A 188 -22.99 11.50 -1.70
CA ALA A 188 -24.16 11.50 -2.55
C ALA A 188 -23.91 12.23 -3.89
N ILE A 189 -23.24 13.37 -3.87
CA ILE A 189 -22.84 14.10 -5.08
C ILE A 189 -21.92 13.23 -5.95
N ALA A 190 -20.89 12.63 -5.35
CA ALA A 190 -19.95 11.77 -6.06
C ALA A 190 -20.63 10.55 -6.69
N VAL A 191 -21.43 9.80 -5.92
CA VAL A 191 -22.17 8.62 -6.39
C VAL A 191 -23.14 8.97 -7.52
N THR A 192 -23.88 10.08 -7.37
CA THR A 192 -24.82 10.54 -8.40
C THR A 192 -24.11 10.96 -9.69
N GLY A 193 -22.93 11.59 -9.56
CA GLY A 193 -22.07 11.93 -10.70
C GLY A 193 -21.56 10.71 -11.45
N ILE A 194 -21.17 9.65 -10.73
CA ILE A 194 -20.67 8.39 -11.29
C ILE A 194 -21.79 7.59 -11.97
N ILE A 195 -22.93 7.41 -11.30
CA ILE A 195 -24.04 6.61 -11.83
C ILE A 195 -24.69 7.30 -13.04
N GLY A 196 -24.88 8.64 -12.97
CA GLY A 196 -25.51 9.41 -14.05
C GLY A 196 -26.98 9.00 -14.28
N GLY A 197 -27.44 9.07 -15.54
CA GLY A 197 -28.80 8.68 -15.91
C GLY A 197 -29.82 9.82 -15.88
N GLY A 198 -31.12 9.48 -16.04
CA GLY A 198 -32.23 10.45 -16.00
C GLY A 198 -32.51 10.98 -14.59
N LEU A 199 -33.37 12.00 -14.49
CA LEU A 199 -33.66 12.69 -13.24
C LEU A 199 -34.09 11.75 -12.10
N ARG A 200 -34.94 10.77 -12.40
CA ARG A 200 -35.38 9.75 -11.42
C ARG A 200 -34.21 8.94 -10.87
N ALA A 201 -33.32 8.44 -11.74
CA ALA A 201 -32.16 7.65 -11.33
C ALA A 201 -31.20 8.48 -10.48
N ARG A 202 -30.99 9.75 -10.82
CA ARG A 202 -30.15 10.67 -10.04
C ARG A 202 -30.73 10.94 -8.65
N ILE A 203 -32.05 11.18 -8.54
CA ILE A 203 -32.69 11.39 -7.24
C ILE A 203 -32.61 10.12 -6.38
N GLN A 204 -32.86 8.95 -6.96
CA GLN A 204 -32.77 7.68 -6.23
C GLN A 204 -31.36 7.38 -5.75
N SER A 205 -30.34 7.57 -6.60
CA SER A 205 -28.95 7.39 -6.23
C SER A 205 -28.49 8.39 -5.17
N PHE A 206 -28.94 9.64 -5.26
CA PHE A 206 -28.61 10.68 -4.29
C PHE A 206 -29.19 10.38 -2.91
N VAL A 207 -30.52 10.12 -2.84
CA VAL A 207 -31.19 9.82 -1.57
C VAL A 207 -30.69 8.49 -0.99
N GLY A 208 -30.50 7.47 -1.83
CA GLY A 208 -29.92 6.20 -1.40
C GLY A 208 -28.51 6.32 -0.86
N ALA A 209 -27.67 7.14 -1.48
CA ALA A 209 -26.30 7.37 -1.03
C ALA A 209 -26.26 8.14 0.31
N ILE A 210 -27.14 9.16 0.50
CA ILE A 210 -27.26 9.83 1.81
C ILE A 210 -27.69 8.83 2.88
N GLY A 211 -28.78 8.08 2.64
CA GLY A 211 -29.30 7.14 3.62
C GLY A 211 -28.27 6.08 4.02
N LEU A 212 -27.59 5.48 3.04
CA LEU A 212 -26.54 4.49 3.29
C LEU A 212 -25.34 5.10 4.04
N SER A 213 -24.88 6.29 3.66
CA SER A 213 -23.76 6.96 4.32
C SER A 213 -24.06 7.29 5.79
N VAL A 214 -25.24 7.82 6.07
CA VAL A 214 -25.68 8.12 7.44
C VAL A 214 -25.79 6.84 8.25
N LEU A 215 -26.39 5.79 7.70
CA LEU A 215 -26.54 4.50 8.37
C LEU A 215 -25.16 3.88 8.72
N VAL A 216 -24.22 3.93 7.79
CA VAL A 216 -22.85 3.46 8.03
C VAL A 216 -22.17 4.28 9.16
N MET A 217 -22.30 5.61 9.14
CA MET A 217 -21.70 6.44 10.18
C MET A 217 -22.35 6.24 11.56
N ILE A 218 -23.67 6.03 11.61
CA ILE A 218 -24.35 5.65 12.87
C ILE A 218 -23.83 4.30 13.37
N PHE A 219 -23.67 3.33 12.48
CA PHE A 219 -23.10 2.02 12.84
C PHE A 219 -21.68 2.16 13.38
N LEU A 220 -20.81 2.94 12.72
CA LEU A 220 -19.43 3.18 13.15
C LEU A 220 -19.37 3.84 14.53
N ASN A 221 -20.26 4.80 14.81
CA ASN A 221 -20.36 5.45 16.13
C ASN A 221 -20.88 4.48 17.20
N ALA A 222 -21.92 3.71 16.89
CA ALA A 222 -22.55 2.80 17.87
C ALA A 222 -21.63 1.62 18.26
N THR A 223 -20.84 1.11 17.31
CA THR A 223 -19.95 -0.03 17.53
C THR A 223 -18.53 0.39 17.91
N GLN A 224 -18.19 1.68 17.81
CA GLN A 224 -16.82 2.18 17.93
C GLN A 224 -15.83 1.43 17.01
N TRP A 225 -16.33 0.97 15.86
CA TRP A 225 -15.60 0.11 14.94
C TRP A 225 -14.27 0.71 14.46
N LEU A 226 -14.16 2.04 14.34
CA LEU A 226 -12.92 2.71 13.98
C LEU A 226 -11.81 2.54 15.01
N LYS A 227 -12.15 2.37 16.29
CA LYS A 227 -11.20 2.13 17.39
C LYS A 227 -10.90 0.64 17.56
N TYR A 228 -11.91 -0.19 17.41
CA TYR A 228 -11.82 -1.65 17.54
C TYR A 228 -12.35 -2.31 16.27
N PRO A 229 -11.58 -2.24 15.16
CA PRO A 229 -12.03 -2.82 13.91
C PRO A 229 -12.13 -4.34 14.03
N SER A 230 -13.26 -4.87 13.58
CA SER A 230 -13.50 -6.30 13.46
C SER A 230 -14.40 -6.53 12.24
N LEU A 231 -14.13 -7.56 11.46
CA LEU A 231 -14.98 -7.91 10.33
C LEU A 231 -16.00 -8.97 10.73
N GLY A 232 -15.53 -10.06 11.29
CA GLY A 232 -16.35 -11.23 11.57
C GLY A 232 -17.01 -11.76 10.29
N ILE A 233 -17.84 -12.79 10.44
CA ILE A 233 -18.49 -13.44 9.30
C ILE A 233 -19.33 -12.48 8.44
N VAL A 234 -20.00 -11.50 9.06
CA VAL A 234 -20.84 -10.52 8.34
C VAL A 234 -19.99 -9.59 7.50
N GLY A 235 -18.89 -9.05 8.07
CA GLY A 235 -17.96 -8.20 7.33
C GLY A 235 -17.28 -8.94 6.18
N VAL A 236 -16.86 -10.18 6.40
CA VAL A 236 -16.28 -11.05 5.37
C VAL A 236 -17.24 -11.25 4.21
N VAL A 237 -18.54 -11.57 4.49
CA VAL A 237 -19.58 -11.74 3.46
C VAL A 237 -19.80 -10.44 2.69
N LEU A 238 -19.99 -9.32 3.38
CA LEU A 238 -20.27 -8.03 2.74
C LEU A 238 -19.11 -7.55 1.86
N LEU A 239 -17.88 -7.66 2.33
CA LEU A 239 -16.70 -7.30 1.54
C LEU A 239 -16.51 -8.23 0.34
N THR A 240 -16.73 -9.54 0.52
CA THR A 240 -16.67 -10.50 -0.60
C THR A 240 -17.73 -10.19 -1.65
N LEU A 241 -18.96 -9.84 -1.25
CA LEU A 241 -20.02 -9.41 -2.18
C LEU A 241 -19.66 -8.11 -2.91
N LEU A 242 -19.07 -7.16 -2.22
CA LEU A 242 -18.57 -5.92 -2.83
C LEU A 242 -17.54 -6.24 -3.92
N PHE A 243 -16.52 -7.04 -3.59
CA PHE A 243 -15.50 -7.45 -4.55
C PHE A 243 -16.07 -8.27 -5.69
N ALA A 244 -17.01 -9.18 -5.41
CA ALA A 244 -17.73 -9.92 -6.44
C ALA A 244 -18.45 -8.98 -7.42
N GLY A 245 -19.12 -7.94 -6.90
CA GLY A 245 -19.77 -6.90 -7.72
C GLY A 245 -18.78 -6.16 -8.61
N VAL A 246 -17.63 -5.75 -8.07
CA VAL A 246 -16.55 -5.09 -8.84
C VAL A 246 -16.00 -6.02 -9.92
N VAL A 247 -15.71 -7.27 -9.59
CA VAL A 247 -15.19 -8.25 -10.55
C VAL A 247 -16.21 -8.52 -11.65
N LEU A 248 -17.50 -8.64 -11.34
CA LEU A 248 -18.56 -8.78 -12.33
C LEU A 248 -18.63 -7.59 -13.27
N LEU A 249 -18.57 -6.37 -12.74
CA LEU A 249 -18.57 -5.14 -13.55
C LEU A 249 -17.41 -5.07 -14.53
N LEU A 250 -16.21 -5.50 -14.09
CA LEU A 250 -14.98 -5.40 -14.87
C LEU A 250 -14.75 -6.59 -15.84
N SER A 251 -15.44 -7.74 -15.62
CA SER A 251 -15.16 -8.97 -16.39
C SER A 251 -16.33 -9.39 -17.28
N ILE A 252 -17.34 -10.06 -16.71
CA ILE A 252 -18.42 -10.72 -17.45
C ILE A 252 -19.73 -9.93 -17.50
N GLY A 253 -19.83 -8.86 -16.70
CA GLY A 253 -21.06 -8.09 -16.55
C GLY A 253 -22.17 -8.85 -15.82
N PHE A 254 -23.31 -8.16 -15.62
CA PHE A 254 -24.47 -8.74 -14.92
C PHE A 254 -25.44 -9.51 -15.85
N GLY A 255 -25.16 -9.57 -17.15
CA GLY A 255 -26.02 -10.24 -18.15
C GLY A 255 -26.03 -11.76 -18.04
N GLN A 256 -24.94 -12.36 -17.58
CA GLN A 256 -24.82 -13.82 -17.47
C GLN A 256 -25.26 -14.29 -16.08
N LYS A 257 -26.55 -14.69 -15.94
CA LYS A 257 -27.13 -15.13 -14.64
C LYS A 257 -26.27 -16.17 -13.90
N ARG A 258 -25.75 -17.20 -14.62
CA ARG A 258 -24.89 -18.24 -14.03
C ARG A 258 -23.61 -17.66 -13.46
N GLY A 259 -22.96 -16.77 -14.22
CA GLY A 259 -21.74 -16.09 -13.76
C GLY A 259 -21.98 -15.25 -12.51
N VAL A 260 -23.08 -14.49 -12.48
CA VAL A 260 -23.47 -13.69 -11.30
C VAL A 260 -23.69 -14.59 -10.08
N ILE A 261 -24.41 -15.71 -10.21
CA ILE A 261 -24.69 -16.63 -9.10
C ILE A 261 -23.39 -17.25 -8.57
N ILE A 262 -22.47 -17.67 -9.45
CA ILE A 262 -21.20 -18.32 -9.04
C ILE A 262 -20.27 -17.30 -8.37
N VAL A 263 -20.09 -16.14 -8.99
CA VAL A 263 -19.16 -15.11 -8.47
C VAL A 263 -19.70 -14.50 -7.16
N ALA A 264 -20.99 -14.21 -7.07
CA ALA A 264 -21.62 -13.77 -5.82
C ALA A 264 -21.67 -14.90 -4.76
N GLY A 265 -21.82 -16.16 -5.21
CA GLY A 265 -21.79 -17.34 -4.35
C GLY A 265 -20.45 -17.54 -3.63
N MET A 266 -19.35 -16.92 -4.11
CA MET A 266 -18.09 -16.90 -3.39
C MET A 266 -18.18 -16.26 -1.99
N ALA A 267 -19.18 -15.41 -1.75
CA ALA A 267 -19.44 -14.88 -0.41
C ALA A 267 -19.95 -15.97 0.55
N ALA A 268 -20.77 -16.91 0.06
CA ALA A 268 -21.17 -18.07 0.86
C ALA A 268 -20.00 -19.03 1.11
N VAL A 269 -19.10 -19.18 0.13
CA VAL A 269 -17.85 -19.94 0.29
C VAL A 269 -16.96 -19.27 1.34
N ALA A 270 -16.80 -17.94 1.31
CA ALA A 270 -16.02 -17.20 2.30
C ALA A 270 -16.61 -17.35 3.71
N ALA A 271 -17.94 -17.29 3.84
CA ALA A 271 -18.63 -17.53 5.11
C ALA A 271 -18.40 -18.96 5.63
N ALA A 272 -18.47 -19.96 4.75
CA ALA A 272 -18.22 -21.36 5.10
C ALA A 272 -16.75 -21.62 5.47
N MET A 273 -15.81 -20.89 4.87
CA MET A 273 -14.37 -20.98 5.13
C MET A 273 -13.93 -20.14 6.33
N TRP A 274 -14.79 -19.33 6.92
CA TRP A 274 -14.45 -18.45 8.03
C TRP A 274 -13.96 -19.23 9.26
N LEU A 275 -14.71 -20.23 9.70
CA LEU A 275 -14.31 -21.12 10.82
C LEU A 275 -13.13 -22.04 10.45
N PRO A 276 -13.16 -22.79 9.33
CA PRO A 276 -12.00 -23.60 8.94
C PRO A 276 -10.74 -22.80 8.71
N GLY A 277 -10.86 -21.54 8.29
CA GLY A 277 -9.74 -20.63 8.09
C GLY A 277 -8.93 -20.39 9.35
N GLN A 278 -9.58 -20.18 10.48
CA GLN A 278 -8.93 -20.00 11.77
C GLN A 278 -8.10 -21.23 12.16
N TYR A 279 -8.59 -22.45 11.90
CA TYR A 279 -7.81 -23.67 12.11
C TYR A 279 -6.61 -23.77 11.14
N ILE A 280 -6.76 -23.34 9.89
CA ILE A 280 -5.63 -23.32 8.94
C ILE A 280 -4.53 -22.39 9.46
N PHE A 281 -4.87 -21.19 9.92
CA PHE A 281 -3.92 -20.22 10.46
C PHE A 281 -3.30 -20.69 11.79
N PHE A 282 -4.04 -21.46 12.58
CA PHE A 282 -3.53 -22.05 13.81
C PHE A 282 -2.54 -23.19 13.58
N PHE A 283 -2.83 -24.11 12.64
CA PHE A 283 -1.97 -25.27 12.39
C PHE A 283 -0.82 -24.99 11.41
N VAL A 284 -0.98 -24.01 10.52
CA VAL A 284 0.03 -23.61 9.53
C VAL A 284 0.45 -22.19 9.83
N GLU A 285 1.36 -22.06 10.78
CA GLU A 285 1.85 -20.77 11.23
C GLU A 285 2.62 -20.04 10.12
N GLY A 286 2.59 -18.73 10.18
CA GLY A 286 3.37 -17.87 9.31
C GLY A 286 2.82 -17.68 7.90
N LEU A 287 3.67 -17.21 6.99
CA LEU A 287 3.33 -16.96 5.60
C LEU A 287 2.75 -18.16 4.84
N PRO A 288 3.21 -19.42 5.07
CA PRO A 288 2.61 -20.58 4.40
C PRO A 288 1.10 -20.73 4.63
N GLY A 289 0.59 -20.43 5.83
CA GLY A 289 -0.84 -20.46 6.14
C GLY A 289 -1.63 -19.45 5.32
N ILE A 290 -1.10 -18.24 5.17
CA ILE A 290 -1.70 -17.18 4.35
C ILE A 290 -1.79 -17.62 2.88
N PHE A 291 -0.68 -18.11 2.32
CA PHE A 291 -0.66 -18.58 0.93
C PHE A 291 -1.59 -19.77 0.71
N LEU A 292 -1.63 -20.70 1.65
CA LEU A 292 -2.52 -21.87 1.60
C LEU A 292 -3.99 -21.44 1.57
N MET A 293 -4.41 -20.53 2.46
CA MET A 293 -5.78 -20.03 2.50
C MET A 293 -6.17 -19.36 1.18
N ILE A 294 -5.33 -18.47 0.67
CA ILE A 294 -5.58 -17.79 -0.60
C ILE A 294 -5.66 -18.80 -1.75
N ALA A 295 -4.75 -19.78 -1.79
CA ALA A 295 -4.75 -20.81 -2.82
C ALA A 295 -6.02 -21.69 -2.78
N ILE A 296 -6.49 -22.07 -1.60
CA ILE A 296 -7.74 -22.79 -1.41
C ILE A 296 -8.93 -21.98 -1.97
N MET A 297 -9.03 -20.72 -1.62
CA MET A 297 -10.12 -19.85 -2.08
C MET A 297 -10.10 -19.64 -3.59
N ILE A 298 -8.93 -19.49 -4.21
CA ILE A 298 -8.78 -19.44 -5.66
C ILE A 298 -9.22 -20.77 -6.29
N ALA A 299 -8.74 -21.89 -5.76
CA ALA A 299 -9.05 -23.22 -6.29
C ALA A 299 -10.54 -23.52 -6.26
N ILE A 300 -11.22 -23.18 -5.15
CA ILE A 300 -12.69 -23.33 -5.04
C ILE A 300 -13.40 -22.45 -6.07
N GLY A 301 -13.00 -21.18 -6.22
CA GLY A 301 -13.60 -20.26 -7.19
C GLY A 301 -13.44 -20.76 -8.63
N VAL A 302 -12.23 -21.18 -9.01
CA VAL A 302 -11.94 -21.73 -10.33
C VAL A 302 -12.73 -23.02 -10.56
N ALA A 303 -12.78 -23.93 -9.59
CA ALA A 303 -13.52 -25.19 -9.69
C ALA A 303 -15.02 -24.95 -9.88
N LEU A 304 -15.62 -24.08 -9.08
CA LEU A 304 -17.04 -23.73 -9.23
C LEU A 304 -17.34 -23.12 -10.61
N GLY A 305 -16.47 -22.24 -11.09
CA GLY A 305 -16.60 -21.64 -12.42
C GLY A 305 -16.46 -22.64 -13.56
N LEU A 306 -15.55 -23.60 -13.47
CA LEU A 306 -15.36 -24.65 -14.49
C LEU A 306 -16.50 -25.69 -14.49
N ILE A 307 -17.02 -26.07 -13.31
CA ILE A 307 -18.04 -27.09 -13.16
C ILE A 307 -19.43 -26.54 -13.55
N PHE A 308 -19.79 -25.38 -13.05
CA PHE A 308 -21.14 -24.82 -13.16
C PHE A 308 -21.28 -23.67 -14.19
N GLY A 309 -20.17 -23.20 -14.78
CA GLY A 309 -20.16 -22.02 -15.66
C GLY A 309 -20.84 -22.21 -17.04
N GLY A 310 -21.07 -23.45 -17.49
CA GLY A 310 -21.68 -23.72 -18.79
C GLY A 310 -20.83 -23.23 -19.97
N ASP A 311 -21.47 -22.57 -20.97
CA ASP A 311 -20.77 -22.13 -22.19
C ASP A 311 -19.69 -21.06 -21.94
N GLY A 312 -19.85 -20.25 -20.89
CA GLY A 312 -18.88 -19.24 -20.45
C GLY A 312 -17.90 -19.68 -19.35
N ARG A 313 -17.71 -21.01 -19.16
CA ARG A 313 -16.98 -21.58 -18.01
C ARG A 313 -15.58 -21.00 -17.77
N LYS A 314 -14.82 -20.68 -18.83
CA LYS A 314 -13.45 -20.14 -18.69
C LYS A 314 -13.44 -18.71 -18.13
N GLU A 315 -14.35 -17.87 -18.63
CA GLU A 315 -14.48 -16.48 -18.16
C GLU A 315 -15.04 -16.43 -16.74
N ILE A 316 -16.07 -17.25 -16.48
CA ILE A 316 -16.65 -17.36 -15.12
C ILE A 316 -15.64 -17.92 -14.13
N ALA A 317 -14.83 -18.93 -14.52
CA ALA A 317 -13.80 -19.48 -13.67
C ALA A 317 -12.70 -18.45 -13.33
N ARG A 318 -12.30 -17.61 -14.30
CA ARG A 318 -11.36 -16.51 -14.03
C ARG A 318 -11.97 -15.50 -13.06
N ALA A 319 -13.19 -15.06 -13.29
CA ALA A 319 -13.88 -14.10 -12.42
C ALA A 319 -14.07 -14.66 -11.01
N ALA A 320 -14.53 -15.89 -10.87
CA ALA A 320 -14.71 -16.55 -9.59
C ALA A 320 -13.35 -16.80 -8.87
N GLY A 321 -12.30 -17.14 -9.63
CA GLY A 321 -10.93 -17.26 -9.10
C GLY A 321 -10.37 -15.95 -8.57
N ILE A 322 -10.57 -14.84 -9.29
CA ILE A 322 -10.18 -13.49 -8.83
C ILE A 322 -10.98 -13.11 -7.57
N THR A 323 -12.29 -13.40 -7.56
CA THR A 323 -13.12 -13.17 -6.36
C THR A 323 -12.67 -14.06 -5.20
N GLY A 324 -12.26 -15.29 -5.47
CA GLY A 324 -11.66 -16.20 -4.48
C GLY A 324 -10.37 -15.65 -3.89
N PHE A 325 -9.49 -15.12 -4.73
CA PHE A 325 -8.27 -14.43 -4.27
C PHE A 325 -8.60 -13.26 -3.32
N LEU A 326 -9.52 -12.39 -3.72
CA LEU A 326 -9.92 -11.25 -2.90
C LEU A 326 -10.63 -11.68 -1.61
N ALA A 327 -11.47 -12.72 -1.66
CA ALA A 327 -12.09 -13.30 -0.47
C ALA A 327 -11.07 -13.93 0.49
N GLY A 328 -10.05 -14.61 -0.06
CA GLY A 328 -8.92 -15.10 0.73
C GLY A 328 -8.16 -13.99 1.44
N LEU A 329 -7.93 -12.86 0.77
CA LEU A 329 -7.34 -11.67 1.41
C LEU A 329 -8.23 -11.10 2.51
N VAL A 330 -9.56 -11.08 2.32
CA VAL A 330 -10.50 -10.61 3.36
C VAL A 330 -10.43 -11.51 4.60
N LEU A 331 -10.33 -12.83 4.42
CA LEU A 331 -10.19 -13.77 5.54
C LEU A 331 -8.85 -13.57 6.29
N VAL A 332 -7.77 -13.29 5.57
CA VAL A 332 -6.46 -12.96 6.17
C VAL A 332 -6.53 -11.66 6.97
N VAL A 333 -7.21 -10.65 6.44
CA VAL A 333 -7.41 -9.37 7.16
C VAL A 333 -8.30 -9.56 8.39
N ASP A 334 -9.35 -10.37 8.30
CA ASP A 334 -10.21 -10.68 9.44
C ASP A 334 -9.41 -11.34 10.58
N GLU A 335 -8.58 -12.32 10.25
CA GLU A 335 -7.70 -12.97 11.23
C GLU A 335 -6.74 -11.98 11.88
N ALA A 336 -6.08 -11.13 11.09
CA ALA A 336 -5.20 -10.10 11.63
C ALA A 336 -5.93 -9.15 12.59
N LEU A 337 -7.16 -8.74 12.26
CA LEU A 337 -7.96 -7.85 13.09
C LEU A 337 -8.40 -8.48 14.43
N GLN A 338 -8.40 -9.81 14.57
CA GLN A 338 -8.64 -10.47 15.85
C GLN A 338 -7.52 -10.18 16.87
N TYR A 339 -6.30 -9.92 16.38
CA TYR A 339 -5.15 -9.52 17.20
C TYR A 339 -5.07 -8.01 17.47
N TRP A 340 -6.05 -7.23 16.99
CA TRP A 340 -6.01 -5.76 17.08
C TRP A 340 -5.95 -5.25 18.53
N SER A 341 -6.72 -5.83 19.45
CA SER A 341 -6.70 -5.44 20.87
C SER A 341 -5.33 -5.71 21.52
N GLN A 342 -4.75 -6.87 21.25
CA GLN A 342 -3.40 -7.22 21.71
C GLN A 342 -2.34 -6.28 21.14
N TYR A 343 -2.46 -5.93 19.88
CA TYR A 343 -1.58 -4.94 19.22
C TYR A 343 -1.66 -3.58 19.93
N LEU A 344 -2.86 -3.11 20.26
CA LEU A 344 -3.05 -1.84 20.98
C LEU A 344 -2.39 -1.82 22.37
N ASP A 345 -2.39 -2.94 23.08
CA ASP A 345 -1.75 -3.05 24.39
C ASP A 345 -0.21 -2.98 24.30
N LEU A 346 0.35 -3.34 23.18
CA LEU A 346 1.80 -3.31 22.93
C LEU A 346 2.32 -1.96 22.42
N ILE A 347 1.45 -1.12 21.86
CA ILE A 347 1.85 0.19 21.34
C ILE A 347 2.09 1.16 22.51
N PRO A 348 3.23 1.90 22.52
CA PRO A 348 3.44 2.98 23.48
C PRO A 348 2.31 4.02 23.39
N LEU A 349 1.75 4.44 24.53
CA LEU A 349 0.65 5.42 24.60
C LEU A 349 0.84 6.70 23.77
N LYS A 350 2.08 7.07 23.49
CA LYS A 350 2.43 8.26 22.69
C LYS A 350 2.55 8.00 21.19
N SER A 351 2.56 6.75 20.74
CA SER A 351 2.78 6.42 19.31
C SER A 351 1.52 6.55 18.45
N GLY A 352 0.34 6.45 19.06
CA GLY A 352 -0.95 6.45 18.36
C GLY A 352 -1.20 5.16 17.55
N TYR A 353 -2.41 4.99 17.05
CA TYR A 353 -2.85 3.82 16.29
C TYR A 353 -2.19 3.71 14.91
N ILE A 354 -1.96 4.86 14.27
CA ILE A 354 -1.20 4.97 13.02
C ILE A 354 0.13 5.61 13.35
N SER A 355 1.22 4.90 13.07
CA SER A 355 2.56 5.35 13.39
C SER A 355 2.98 6.53 12.52
N THR A 356 3.66 7.49 13.14
CA THR A 356 4.20 8.68 12.46
C THR A 356 5.70 8.64 12.31
N ILE A 357 6.39 7.70 12.96
CA ILE A 357 7.86 7.62 13.03
C ILE A 357 8.28 6.14 13.00
N GLY A 358 9.38 5.88 12.30
CA GLY A 358 9.98 4.56 12.25
C GLY A 358 9.35 3.63 11.20
N ALA A 359 9.88 2.43 11.11
CA ALA A 359 9.41 1.37 10.20
C ALA A 359 8.79 0.19 10.95
N VAL A 360 9.08 0.06 12.25
CA VAL A 360 8.58 -1.01 13.13
C VAL A 360 8.50 -0.49 14.57
N THR A 361 7.59 -1.05 15.34
CA THR A 361 7.47 -0.79 16.78
C THR A 361 8.33 -1.80 17.57
N PRO A 362 9.35 -1.36 18.31
CA PRO A 362 10.28 -2.30 18.98
C PRO A 362 9.62 -3.25 19.99
N THR A 363 8.54 -2.82 20.62
CA THR A 363 7.76 -3.62 21.58
C THR A 363 7.01 -4.76 20.90
N VAL A 364 6.43 -4.50 19.71
CA VAL A 364 5.69 -5.49 18.92
C VAL A 364 6.65 -6.52 18.33
N LYS A 365 7.79 -6.10 17.80
CA LYS A 365 8.80 -7.00 17.21
C LYS A 365 9.33 -8.06 18.18
N ARG A 366 9.18 -7.88 19.49
CA ARG A 366 9.62 -8.84 20.50
C ARG A 366 8.67 -10.03 20.68
N GLU A 367 7.44 -9.91 20.23
CA GLU A 367 6.39 -10.93 20.46
C GLU A 367 6.48 -12.13 19.51
N ASP A 368 7.28 -12.01 18.42
CA ASP A 368 7.49 -13.05 17.39
C ASP A 368 6.16 -13.66 16.86
N ASN A 369 5.16 -12.77 16.68
CA ASN A 369 3.83 -13.12 16.20
C ASN A 369 3.57 -12.46 14.85
N LEU A 370 3.34 -13.29 13.79
CA LEU A 370 3.12 -12.82 12.43
C LEU A 370 1.97 -11.79 12.32
N TRP A 371 0.89 -11.99 13.06
CA TRP A 371 -0.30 -11.12 12.96
C TRP A 371 -0.05 -9.75 13.58
N LEU A 372 0.70 -9.70 14.67
CA LEU A 372 1.14 -8.45 15.29
C LEU A 372 2.12 -7.71 14.38
N ASP A 373 3.07 -8.43 13.76
CA ASP A 373 3.99 -7.84 12.76
C ASP A 373 3.25 -7.32 11.54
N PHE A 374 2.19 -8.03 11.10
CA PHE A 374 1.34 -7.59 9.98
C PHE A 374 0.61 -6.28 10.32
N LEU A 375 0.00 -6.19 11.51
CA LEU A 375 -0.68 -4.99 11.99
C LEU A 375 0.29 -3.82 12.17
N ASP A 376 1.47 -4.07 12.73
CA ASP A 376 2.51 -3.06 12.89
C ASP A 376 3.00 -2.54 11.53
N SER A 377 3.27 -3.44 10.59
CA SER A 377 3.62 -3.07 9.23
C SER A 377 2.53 -2.24 8.55
N TYR A 378 1.25 -2.60 8.74
CA TYR A 378 0.12 -1.84 8.25
C TYR A 378 0.11 -0.42 8.84
N ALA A 379 0.25 -0.29 10.16
CA ALA A 379 0.24 1.00 10.86
C ALA A 379 1.36 1.94 10.41
N HIS A 380 2.53 1.40 10.03
CA HIS A 380 3.67 2.18 9.53
C HIS A 380 3.61 2.45 8.03
N LEU A 381 3.07 1.52 7.22
CA LEU A 381 3.13 1.60 5.77
C LEU A 381 1.90 2.21 5.11
N ILE A 382 0.75 2.30 5.79
CA ILE A 382 -0.51 2.76 5.18
C ILE A 382 -0.40 4.18 4.60
N LEU A 383 0.15 5.14 5.34
CA LEU A 383 0.24 6.53 4.87
C LEU A 383 1.31 6.73 3.80
N PRO A 384 2.55 6.20 3.93
CA PRO A 384 3.52 6.24 2.85
C PRO A 384 3.02 5.54 1.58
N THR A 385 2.35 4.39 1.70
CA THR A 385 1.73 3.69 0.57
C THR A 385 0.66 4.55 -0.08
N ALA A 386 -0.21 5.18 0.70
CA ALA A 386 -1.25 6.08 0.20
C ALA A 386 -0.67 7.29 -0.55
N ALA A 387 0.42 7.90 -0.04
CA ALA A 387 1.10 9.00 -0.70
C ALA A 387 1.64 8.60 -2.08
N LEU A 388 2.35 7.47 -2.14
CA LEU A 388 2.88 6.92 -3.38
C LEU A 388 1.75 6.52 -4.35
N LEU A 389 0.70 5.91 -3.82
CA LEU A 389 -0.43 5.40 -4.60
C LEU A 389 -1.20 6.52 -5.27
N ILE A 390 -1.52 7.61 -4.58
CA ILE A 390 -2.27 8.76 -5.15
C ILE A 390 -1.57 9.30 -6.40
N ILE A 391 -0.26 9.53 -6.34
CA ILE A 391 0.50 10.10 -7.45
C ILE A 391 0.70 9.08 -8.56
N SER A 392 1.03 7.83 -8.21
CA SER A 392 1.28 6.77 -9.18
C SER A 392 0.02 6.37 -9.94
N VAL A 393 -1.13 6.25 -9.27
CA VAL A 393 -2.44 6.01 -9.90
C VAL A 393 -2.77 7.10 -10.92
N ALA A 394 -2.55 8.37 -10.57
CA ALA A 394 -2.77 9.49 -11.49
C ALA A 394 -1.91 9.34 -12.76
N GLY A 395 -0.64 8.94 -12.62
CA GLY A 395 0.26 8.66 -13.74
C GLY A 395 -0.21 7.48 -14.59
N TYR A 396 -0.44 6.31 -13.98
CA TYR A 396 -0.87 5.10 -14.71
C TYR A 396 -2.24 5.26 -15.37
N THR A 397 -3.18 5.98 -14.75
CA THR A 397 -4.48 6.30 -15.35
C THR A 397 -4.31 7.07 -16.66
N ARG A 398 -3.45 8.08 -16.68
CA ARG A 398 -3.19 8.88 -17.89
C ARG A 398 -2.54 8.05 -18.98
N TYR A 399 -1.52 7.25 -18.64
CA TYR A 399 -0.85 6.37 -19.61
C TYR A 399 -1.79 5.32 -20.20
N ALA A 400 -2.54 4.61 -19.33
CA ALA A 400 -3.49 3.58 -19.77
C ALA A 400 -4.59 4.16 -20.66
N ARG A 401 -5.15 5.34 -20.29
CA ARG A 401 -6.15 6.04 -21.11
C ARG A 401 -5.59 6.41 -22.47
N ALA A 402 -4.43 7.05 -22.52
CA ALA A 402 -3.81 7.49 -23.77
C ALA A 402 -3.50 6.30 -24.70
N SER A 403 -2.90 5.23 -24.19
CA SER A 403 -2.59 4.02 -24.94
C SER A 403 -3.83 3.35 -25.52
N LEU A 404 -4.90 3.24 -24.70
CA LEU A 404 -6.14 2.60 -25.18
C LEU A 404 -6.83 3.45 -26.26
N LEU A 405 -6.87 4.76 -26.12
CA LEU A 405 -7.43 5.65 -27.15
C LEU A 405 -6.65 5.58 -28.47
N GLU A 406 -5.31 5.51 -28.42
CA GLU A 406 -4.47 5.33 -29.62
C GLU A 406 -4.81 4.02 -30.33
N VAL A 407 -4.91 2.90 -29.61
CA VAL A 407 -5.28 1.60 -30.19
C VAL A 407 -6.68 1.63 -30.79
N LEU A 408 -7.68 2.19 -30.09
CA LEU A 408 -9.04 2.32 -30.61
C LEU A 408 -9.10 3.16 -31.89
N THR A 409 -8.36 4.27 -31.96
CA THR A 409 -8.28 5.11 -33.15
C THR A 409 -7.67 4.36 -34.33
N ARG A 410 -6.56 3.61 -34.11
CA ARG A 410 -5.93 2.81 -35.17
C ARG A 410 -6.84 1.73 -35.71
N ILE A 411 -7.57 1.02 -34.83
CA ILE A 411 -8.52 -0.01 -35.24
C ILE A 411 -9.67 0.62 -36.05
N THR A 412 -10.21 1.77 -35.61
CA THR A 412 -11.27 2.48 -36.32
C THR A 412 -10.82 2.93 -37.72
N CYS A 413 -9.61 3.49 -37.84
CA CYS A 413 -9.04 3.88 -39.12
C CYS A 413 -8.80 2.67 -40.05
N ALA A 414 -8.35 1.53 -39.49
CA ALA A 414 -8.12 0.31 -40.29
C ALA A 414 -9.44 -0.31 -40.79
N LEU A 415 -10.51 -0.21 -40.01
CA LEU A 415 -11.84 -0.72 -40.40
C LEU A 415 -12.56 0.18 -41.42
N LEU A 416 -12.29 1.48 -41.39
CA LEU A 416 -12.93 2.42 -42.31
C LEU A 416 -12.25 2.47 -43.70
N GLY A 417 -11.07 1.85 -43.87
CA GLY A 417 -10.30 1.82 -45.14
C GLY A 417 -9.88 3.21 -45.62
N PRO A 418 -8.92 3.32 -46.54
CA PRO A 418 -8.67 4.58 -47.22
C PRO A 418 -9.91 4.90 -48.07
N ARG A 419 -10.71 5.86 -47.65
CA ARG A 419 -11.67 6.48 -48.55
C ARG A 419 -10.86 7.23 -49.59
N ALA A 420 -10.81 6.68 -50.82
CA ALA A 420 -10.25 7.31 -52.00
C ALA A 420 -11.00 8.61 -52.28
#